data_0210328aa308fe00fcf41106daf27cd6
#
_entry.id   0210328aa308fe00fcf41106daf27cd6
#
_cell.length_a   1.000
_cell.length_b   1.000
_cell.length_c   1.000
_cell.angle_alpha   90.00
_cell.angle_beta   90.00
_cell.angle_gamma   90.00
#
_symmetry.space_group_name_H-M   'P 1'
#
loop_
_entity.id
_entity.type
_entity.pdbx_description
1 polymer ?
#
loop_
_entity_poly.entity_id
_entity_poly.type
_entity_poly.pdbx_seq_one_letter_code
_entity_poly.pdbx_strand_id
1 'polypeptide(L)'
;MYHIEFRHDLNLLDIKWSKLFTAEEVAAYARECKARFLAEGFKPGYLLRMDMSASSAQPQEAVASFRANLGDFPKARRIAIITGSAITRLQGKREMTQPYLRIFDDATAGLAWLLEAEAVEARA
;
A
#
# COMPACT_ATOMS: atom_id res chain seq x y z
N MET A 1 3.22 -9.73 -10.35
CA MET A 1 1.97 -10.36 -9.85
C MET A 1 1.56 -9.71 -8.52
N TYR A 2 0.28 -9.50 -8.31
CA TYR A 2 -0.23 -8.86 -7.10
C TYR A 2 -1.47 -9.58 -6.59
N HIS A 3 -1.76 -9.37 -5.28
CA HIS A 3 -2.96 -9.87 -4.64
C HIS A 3 -3.59 -8.74 -3.83
N ILE A 4 -4.89 -8.54 -3.97
CA ILE A 4 -5.64 -7.48 -3.29
C ILE A 4 -6.71 -8.12 -2.40
N GLU A 5 -6.72 -7.75 -1.12
CA GLU A 5 -7.72 -8.23 -0.16
C GLU A 5 -8.29 -7.03 0.61
N PHE A 6 -9.62 -7.01 0.74
CA PHE A 6 -10.31 -5.98 1.53
C PHE A 6 -10.81 -6.64 2.82
N ARG A 7 -10.27 -6.18 3.94
CA ARG A 7 -10.64 -6.70 5.26
C ARG A 7 -11.53 -5.70 5.97
N HIS A 8 -12.84 -5.93 5.89
CA HIS A 8 -13.84 -5.02 6.47
C HIS A 8 -13.77 -4.99 7.99
N ASP A 9 -13.42 -6.09 8.62
CA ASP A 9 -13.27 -6.19 10.07
C ASP A 9 -12.20 -5.24 10.62
N LEU A 10 -11.20 -4.92 9.81
CA LEU A 10 -10.08 -4.05 10.21
C LEU A 10 -10.06 -2.72 9.45
N ASN A 11 -11.01 -2.49 8.57
CA ASN A 11 -11.00 -1.34 7.66
C ASN A 11 -9.67 -1.28 6.89
N LEU A 12 -9.20 -2.43 6.43
CA LEU A 12 -7.86 -2.62 5.88
C LEU A 12 -7.90 -3.04 4.42
N LEU A 13 -7.17 -2.31 3.59
CA LEU A 13 -6.83 -2.74 2.24
C LEU A 13 -5.44 -3.37 2.30
N ASP A 14 -5.37 -4.68 2.04
CA ASP A 14 -4.15 -5.46 2.16
C ASP A 14 -3.70 -5.89 0.78
N ILE A 15 -2.52 -5.43 0.37
CA ILE A 15 -2.00 -5.67 -0.97
C ILE A 15 -0.64 -6.34 -0.87
N LYS A 16 -0.44 -7.38 -1.66
CA LYS A 16 0.83 -8.11 -1.73
C LYS A 16 1.33 -8.12 -3.17
N TRP A 17 2.57 -7.72 -3.36
CA TRP A 17 3.25 -7.75 -4.64
C TRP A 17 4.36 -8.80 -4.62
N SER A 18 4.58 -9.46 -5.77
CA SER A 18 5.68 -10.40 -5.94
C SER A 18 6.36 -10.16 -7.28
N LYS A 19 7.68 -10.38 -7.33
CA LYS A 19 8.54 -10.22 -8.50
C LYS A 19 8.60 -8.76 -8.98
N LEU A 20 9.26 -8.53 -10.09
CA LEU A 20 9.27 -7.24 -10.77
C LEU A 20 7.95 -7.06 -11.52
N PHE A 21 7.47 -5.84 -11.56
CA PHE A 21 6.25 -5.55 -12.30
C PHE A 21 6.50 -4.42 -13.31
N THR A 22 5.74 -4.45 -14.40
CA THR A 22 5.85 -3.48 -15.48
C THR A 22 4.90 -2.31 -15.24
N ALA A 23 5.07 -1.23 -16.00
CA ALA A 23 4.14 -0.10 -15.96
C ALA A 23 2.72 -0.53 -16.34
N GLU A 24 2.59 -1.51 -17.27
CA GLU A 24 1.28 -2.04 -17.67
C GLU A 24 0.61 -2.79 -16.52
N GLU A 25 1.37 -3.58 -15.76
CA GLU A 25 0.84 -4.28 -14.59
C GLU A 25 0.39 -3.29 -13.52
N VAL A 26 1.13 -2.22 -13.31
CA VAL A 26 0.75 -1.18 -12.35
C VAL A 26 -0.55 -0.50 -12.79
N ALA A 27 -0.70 -0.21 -14.07
CA ALA A 27 -1.93 0.38 -14.60
C ALA A 27 -3.13 -0.55 -14.43
N ALA A 28 -2.94 -1.85 -14.71
CA ALA A 28 -3.99 -2.85 -14.52
C ALA A 28 -4.37 -2.97 -13.04
N TYR A 29 -3.38 -3.01 -12.15
CA TYR A 29 -3.59 -3.02 -10.71
C TYR A 29 -4.39 -1.78 -10.25
N ALA A 30 -4.04 -0.60 -10.74
CA ALA A 30 -4.72 0.62 -10.37
C ALA A 30 -6.20 0.59 -10.78
N ARG A 31 -6.51 0.09 -11.98
CA ARG A 31 -7.89 -0.04 -12.45
C ARG A 31 -8.68 -1.03 -11.59
N GLU A 32 -8.11 -2.18 -11.32
CA GLU A 32 -8.77 -3.21 -10.50
C GLU A 32 -8.97 -2.72 -9.07
N CYS A 33 -7.94 -2.11 -8.48
CA CYS A 33 -8.01 -1.61 -7.11
C CYS A 33 -9.08 -0.53 -6.96
N LYS A 34 -9.16 0.40 -7.89
CA LYS A 34 -10.17 1.45 -7.87
C LYS A 34 -11.59 0.88 -8.00
N ALA A 35 -11.79 -0.06 -8.92
CA ALA A 35 -13.09 -0.69 -9.11
C ALA A 35 -13.52 -1.47 -7.88
N ARG A 36 -12.61 -2.25 -7.29
CA ARG A 36 -12.91 -3.04 -6.10
C ARG A 36 -13.12 -2.17 -4.86
N PHE A 37 -12.38 -1.08 -4.76
CA PHE A 37 -12.54 -0.12 -3.65
C PHE A 37 -13.97 0.40 -3.60
N LEU A 38 -14.51 0.78 -4.75
CA LEU A 38 -15.90 1.24 -4.85
C LEU A 38 -16.90 0.10 -4.58
N ALA A 39 -16.67 -1.06 -5.17
CA ALA A 39 -17.55 -2.22 -5.01
C ALA A 39 -17.61 -2.69 -3.56
N GLU A 40 -16.49 -2.62 -2.83
CA GLU A 40 -16.41 -3.03 -1.43
C GLU A 40 -16.93 -1.95 -0.47
N GLY A 41 -17.24 -0.76 -0.96
CA GLY A 41 -17.75 0.32 -0.14
C GLY A 41 -16.73 0.98 0.76
N PHE A 42 -15.45 0.87 0.44
CA PHE A 42 -14.39 1.52 1.20
C PHE A 42 -14.41 3.03 0.94
N LYS A 43 -13.95 3.79 1.93
CA LYS A 43 -13.94 5.25 1.90
C LYS A 43 -12.58 5.78 2.35
N PRO A 44 -12.25 7.06 2.08
CA PRO A 44 -11.02 7.65 2.62
C PRO A 44 -10.92 7.46 4.13
N GLY A 45 -9.71 7.32 4.62
CA GLY A 45 -9.46 7.04 6.04
C GLY A 45 -9.31 5.57 6.38
N TYR A 46 -9.25 4.71 5.37
CA TYR A 46 -8.95 3.29 5.54
C TYR A 46 -7.47 3.08 5.87
N LEU A 47 -7.12 1.86 6.28
CA LEU A 47 -5.73 1.46 6.51
C LEU A 47 -5.21 0.72 5.28
N LEU A 48 -3.94 0.94 4.94
CA LEU A 48 -3.30 0.27 3.80
C LEU A 48 -2.02 -0.42 4.24
N ARG A 49 -1.94 -1.73 3.99
CA ARG A 49 -0.68 -2.48 4.12
C ARG A 49 -0.28 -2.96 2.73
N MET A 50 0.89 -2.53 2.27
CA MET A 50 1.43 -2.96 0.98
C MET A 50 2.66 -3.81 1.23
N ASP A 51 2.51 -5.11 1.09
CA ASP A 51 3.58 -6.08 1.32
C ASP A 51 4.36 -6.30 0.03
N MET A 52 5.59 -5.80 0.01
CA MET A 52 6.51 -5.93 -1.11
C MET A 52 7.71 -6.81 -0.75
N SER A 53 7.59 -7.62 0.30
CA SER A 53 8.69 -8.46 0.77
C SER A 53 9.10 -9.52 -0.27
N ALA A 54 8.18 -9.94 -1.13
CA ALA A 54 8.46 -10.89 -2.21
C ALA A 54 8.87 -10.20 -3.51
N SER A 55 9.04 -8.88 -3.50
CA SER A 55 9.43 -8.08 -4.67
C SER A 55 10.87 -7.64 -4.56
N SER A 56 11.53 -7.43 -5.69
CA SER A 56 12.83 -6.77 -5.73
C SER A 56 12.64 -5.28 -6.06
N ALA A 57 13.75 -4.54 -6.16
CA ALA A 57 13.73 -3.13 -6.56
C ALA A 57 13.03 -3.01 -7.92
N GLN A 58 12.15 -2.04 -8.06
CA GLN A 58 11.31 -1.90 -9.23
C GLN A 58 11.95 -1.00 -10.29
N PRO A 59 11.67 -1.24 -11.60
CA PRO A 59 12.07 -0.30 -12.63
C PRO A 59 11.46 1.07 -12.39
N GLN A 60 12.19 2.10 -12.79
CA GLN A 60 11.75 3.50 -12.60
C GLN A 60 10.40 3.78 -13.27
N GLU A 61 10.17 3.16 -14.41
CA GLU A 61 8.91 3.30 -15.14
C GLU A 61 7.71 2.77 -14.33
N ALA A 62 7.89 1.66 -13.62
CA ALA A 62 6.85 1.10 -12.76
C ALA A 62 6.56 2.03 -11.59
N VAL A 63 7.60 2.59 -10.97
CA VAL A 63 7.46 3.55 -9.86
C VAL A 63 6.71 4.79 -10.33
N ALA A 64 7.07 5.32 -11.49
CA ALA A 64 6.39 6.48 -12.07
C ALA A 64 4.94 6.17 -12.39
N SER A 65 4.65 4.95 -12.84
CA SER A 65 3.29 4.51 -13.14
C SER A 65 2.42 4.44 -11.88
N PHE A 66 2.97 4.03 -10.75
CA PHE A 66 2.24 4.08 -9.47
C PHE A 66 1.78 5.51 -9.17
N ARG A 67 2.69 6.46 -9.30
CA ARG A 67 2.38 7.87 -9.04
C ARG A 67 1.31 8.40 -10.00
N ALA A 68 1.45 8.08 -11.28
CA ALA A 68 0.52 8.57 -12.31
C ALA A 68 -0.88 7.99 -12.16
N ASN A 69 -0.99 6.71 -11.79
CA ASN A 69 -2.27 6.00 -11.75
C ASN A 69 -2.97 6.06 -10.39
N LEU A 70 -2.23 6.33 -9.31
CA LEU A 70 -2.76 6.30 -7.95
C LEU A 70 -2.67 7.64 -7.22
N GLY A 71 -2.20 8.69 -7.89
CA GLY A 71 -2.04 10.01 -7.27
C GLY A 71 -3.35 10.60 -6.77
N ASP A 72 -4.47 10.29 -7.42
CA ASP A 72 -5.80 10.75 -7.06
C ASP A 72 -6.63 9.70 -6.32
N PHE A 73 -6.03 8.56 -5.97
CA PHE A 73 -6.72 7.49 -5.24
C PHE A 73 -7.13 7.99 -3.85
N PRO A 74 -8.28 7.53 -3.33
CA PRO A 74 -8.72 7.95 -1.98
C PRO A 74 -7.65 7.68 -0.93
N LYS A 75 -7.42 8.65 -0.05
CA LYS A 75 -6.28 8.61 0.87
C LYS A 75 -6.54 7.72 2.07
N ALA A 76 -5.54 6.90 2.39
CA ALA A 76 -5.52 6.09 3.60
C ALA A 76 -5.17 6.94 4.81
N ARG A 77 -5.61 6.52 5.99
CA ARG A 77 -5.23 7.15 7.25
C ARG A 77 -3.76 6.86 7.57
N ARG A 78 -3.35 5.61 7.42
CA ARG A 78 -1.96 5.18 7.57
C ARG A 78 -1.63 4.18 6.48
N ILE A 79 -0.35 4.20 6.06
CA ILE A 79 0.16 3.28 5.06
C ILE A 79 1.40 2.59 5.63
N ALA A 80 1.38 1.26 5.68
CA ALA A 80 2.54 0.46 6.04
C ALA A 80 3.07 -0.24 4.79
N ILE A 81 4.32 0.03 4.45
CA ILE A 81 4.99 -0.66 3.35
C ILE A 81 5.95 -1.67 3.95
N ILE A 82 5.84 -2.92 3.53
CA ILE A 82 6.66 -4.02 4.03
C ILE A 82 7.71 -4.37 2.99
N THR A 83 8.98 -4.27 3.35
CA THR A 83 10.08 -4.65 2.47
C THR A 83 11.34 -4.97 3.26
N GLY A 84 12.05 -6.04 2.88
CA GLY A 84 13.37 -6.38 3.41
C GLY A 84 14.51 -5.81 2.58
N SER A 85 14.19 -5.22 1.42
CA SER A 85 15.20 -4.71 0.49
C SER A 85 15.58 -3.27 0.81
N ALA A 86 16.88 -2.99 0.99
CA ALA A 86 17.37 -1.64 1.22
C ALA A 86 17.08 -0.72 0.02
N ILE A 87 17.18 -1.25 -1.19
CA ILE A 87 16.93 -0.46 -2.40
C ILE A 87 15.44 -0.12 -2.51
N THR A 88 14.56 -1.09 -2.27
CA THR A 88 13.12 -0.84 -2.27
C THR A 88 12.73 0.15 -1.19
N ARG A 89 13.38 0.07 -0.02
CA ARG A 89 13.16 1.02 1.08
C ARG A 89 13.55 2.44 0.68
N LEU A 90 14.67 2.60 -0.02
CA LEU A 90 15.11 3.90 -0.52
C LEU A 90 14.16 4.45 -1.59
N GLN A 91 13.67 3.59 -2.47
CA GLN A 91 12.66 3.99 -3.47
C GLN A 91 11.40 4.49 -2.78
N GLY A 92 10.92 3.77 -1.76
CA GLY A 92 9.74 4.17 -1.00
C GLY A 92 9.93 5.50 -0.30
N LYS A 93 11.07 5.71 0.36
CA LYS A 93 11.38 6.98 1.04
C LYS A 93 11.46 8.15 0.07
N ARG A 94 11.93 7.91 -1.14
CA ARG A 94 12.09 8.96 -2.15
C ARG A 94 10.77 9.34 -2.81
N GLU A 95 9.89 8.35 -3.04
CA GLU A 95 8.67 8.53 -3.81
C GLU A 95 7.42 8.72 -2.94
N MET A 96 7.47 8.28 -1.68
CA MET A 96 6.33 8.34 -0.76
C MET A 96 6.78 8.94 0.57
N THR A 97 6.69 10.27 0.66
CA THR A 97 7.22 11.02 1.81
C THR A 97 6.13 11.54 2.75
N GLN A 98 4.95 10.93 2.75
CA GLN A 98 3.85 11.36 3.60
C GLN A 98 4.11 11.00 5.08
N PRO A 99 3.71 11.85 6.03
CA PRO A 99 3.93 11.58 7.46
C PRO A 99 3.13 10.39 7.99
N TYR A 100 2.05 10.00 7.30
CA TYR A 100 1.23 8.84 7.68
C TYR A 100 1.75 7.53 7.07
N LEU A 101 2.91 7.55 6.41
CA LEU A 101 3.51 6.37 5.79
C LEU A 101 4.73 5.94 6.58
N ARG A 102 4.85 4.63 6.84
CA ARG A 102 6.01 4.05 7.51
C ARG A 102 6.41 2.75 6.84
N ILE A 103 7.71 2.48 6.81
CA ILE A 103 8.27 1.29 6.18
C ILE A 103 8.71 0.31 7.25
N PHE A 104 8.35 -0.98 7.07
CA PHE A 104 8.66 -2.06 8.00
C PHE A 104 9.36 -3.19 7.24
N ASP A 105 10.13 -4.01 7.96
CA ASP A 105 10.70 -5.24 7.41
C ASP A 105 9.88 -6.47 7.80
N ASP A 106 8.81 -6.30 8.56
CA ASP A 106 7.93 -7.36 9.04
C ASP A 106 6.46 -6.98 8.88
N ALA A 107 5.69 -7.85 8.21
CA ALA A 107 4.28 -7.59 7.93
C ALA A 107 3.44 -7.49 9.21
N THR A 108 3.76 -8.28 10.22
CA THR A 108 3.04 -8.28 11.51
C THR A 108 3.24 -6.96 12.23
N ALA A 109 4.48 -6.46 12.26
CA ALA A 109 4.79 -5.17 12.87
C ALA A 109 4.08 -4.02 12.14
N GLY A 110 4.03 -4.08 10.81
CA GLY A 110 3.31 -3.09 10.01
C GLY A 110 1.83 -3.06 10.34
N LEU A 111 1.21 -4.23 10.44
CA LEU A 111 -0.21 -4.33 10.80
C LEU A 111 -0.47 -3.80 12.21
N ALA A 112 0.38 -4.13 13.17
CA ALA A 112 0.24 -3.65 14.54
C ALA A 112 0.23 -2.11 14.59
N TRP A 113 1.14 -1.49 13.86
CA TRP A 113 1.19 -0.03 13.78
C TRP A 113 -0.06 0.57 13.13
N LEU A 114 -0.58 -0.06 12.10
CA LEU A 114 -1.81 0.39 11.45
C LEU A 114 -3.00 0.34 12.41
N LEU A 115 -3.12 -0.74 13.18
CA LEU A 115 -4.24 -0.93 14.11
C LEU A 115 -4.17 0.05 15.29
N GLU A 116 -3.00 0.60 15.62
CA GLU A 116 -2.87 1.65 16.62
C GLU A 116 -3.69 2.89 16.27
N ALA A 117 -3.82 3.22 14.98
CA ALA A 117 -4.60 4.37 14.53
C ALA A 117 -6.07 4.21 14.90
N GLU A 118 -6.62 3.00 14.74
CA GLU A 118 -8.01 2.70 15.11
C GLU A 118 -8.19 2.77 16.64
N ALA A 119 -7.25 2.23 17.40
CA ALA A 119 -7.31 2.25 18.85
C ALA A 119 -7.27 3.68 19.41
N VAL A 120 -6.41 4.53 18.85
CA VAL A 120 -6.29 5.94 19.27
C VAL A 120 -7.60 6.68 18.95
N GLU A 121 -8.19 6.46 17.81
CA GLU A 121 -9.45 7.10 17.44
C GLU A 121 -10.61 6.64 18.32
N ALA A 122 -10.66 5.36 18.65
CA ALA A 122 -11.69 4.80 19.50
C ALA A 122 -11.65 5.39 20.92
N ARG A 123 -10.49 5.88 21.35
CA ARG A 123 -10.30 6.52 22.66
C ARG A 123 -10.60 8.01 22.66
N ALA A 124 -10.59 8.61 21.47
CA ALA A 124 -10.89 10.03 21.34
C ALA A 124 -12.40 10.27 21.35
#